data_c47bf07aa98e5171e185d631a3732875
#
_entry.id   c47bf07aa98e5171e185d631a3732875
#
_cell.length_a   1.000
_cell.length_b   1.000
_cell.length_c   1.000
_cell.angle_alpha   90.00
_cell.angle_beta   90.00
_cell.angle_gamma   90.00
#
_symmetry.space_group_name_H-M   'P 1'
#
loop_
_entity.id
_entity.type
_entity.pdbx_description
1 polymer ?
#
loop_
_entity_poly.entity_id
_entity_poly.type
_entity_poly.pdbx_seq_one_letter_code
_entity_poly.pdbx_strand_id
1 'polypeptide(L)'
;TGEEENVPDKYKGDFSYIKQGNVQTAEGFGFIDSAIIDQHFIIRKRQNRLISLVLERRMKGVGIDEATAIIVKPDGSFRVAGQSQVMVFEPEAQPTISPTGYLKTNSLNVRILTAGDTYQL
;
A
#
# COMPACT_ATOMS: atom_id res chain seq x y z
N THR A 1 -7.82 -0.14 4.54
CA THR A 1 -7.72 0.78 3.41
C THR A 1 -7.43 2.18 3.91
N GLY A 2 -6.39 2.81 3.37
CA GLY A 2 -6.13 4.21 3.61
C GLY A 2 -7.07 5.04 2.74
N GLU A 3 -7.88 5.89 3.35
CA GLU A 3 -8.74 6.81 2.64
C GLU A 3 -8.33 8.25 2.95
N GLU A 4 -8.43 9.12 1.97
CA GLU A 4 -8.18 10.56 2.13
C GLU A 4 -9.40 11.28 2.75
N GLU A 5 -10.21 10.60 3.55
CA GLU A 5 -11.38 11.23 4.12
C GLU A 5 -10.99 12.33 5.10
N ASN A 6 -11.51 13.53 4.84
CA ASN A 6 -11.35 14.72 5.70
C ASN A 6 -9.90 15.20 5.86
N VAL A 7 -9.05 14.98 4.87
CA VAL A 7 -7.74 15.62 4.86
C VAL A 7 -7.93 17.13 4.71
N PRO A 8 -7.38 17.94 5.62
CA PRO A 8 -7.41 19.40 5.44
C PRO A 8 -6.88 19.82 4.09
N ASP A 9 -7.38 20.91 3.51
CA ASP A 9 -6.99 21.37 2.16
C ASP A 9 -5.47 21.47 1.95
N LYS A 10 -4.73 21.78 3.00
CA LYS A 10 -3.27 21.82 3.00
C LYS A 10 -2.58 20.47 2.76
N TYR A 11 -3.31 19.35 2.85
CA TYR A 11 -2.76 18.01 2.65
C TYR A 11 -3.30 17.33 1.38
N LYS A 12 -4.16 18.00 0.63
CA LYS A 12 -4.76 17.41 -0.58
C LYS A 12 -3.69 17.02 -1.59
N GLY A 13 -3.61 15.73 -1.85
CA GLY A 13 -2.80 15.16 -2.93
C GLY A 13 -1.29 15.20 -2.74
N ASP A 14 -0.79 15.59 -1.57
CA ASP A 14 0.66 15.62 -1.35
C ASP A 14 1.17 14.34 -0.69
N PHE A 15 1.22 13.27 -1.47
CA PHE A 15 1.92 12.05 -1.10
C PHE A 15 3.34 12.01 -1.69
N SER A 16 3.96 13.17 -1.86
CA SER A 16 5.33 13.27 -2.37
C SER A 16 6.35 12.74 -1.38
N TYR A 17 6.00 12.72 -0.09
CA TYR A 17 6.92 12.38 0.98
C TYR A 17 6.57 11.06 1.66
N ILE A 18 7.61 10.32 2.04
CA ILE A 18 7.50 9.11 2.86
C ILE A 18 7.81 9.53 4.30
N LYS A 19 6.78 9.95 5.03
CA LYS A 19 6.90 10.51 6.39
C LYS A 19 5.93 9.83 7.34
N GLN A 20 6.33 9.78 8.60
CA GLN A 20 5.46 9.33 9.68
C GLN A 20 4.26 10.27 9.82
N GLY A 21 3.07 9.70 10.00
CA GLY A 21 1.84 10.46 10.19
C GLY A 21 1.33 11.20 8.96
N ASN A 22 1.92 10.96 7.79
CA ASN A 22 1.57 11.64 6.55
C ASN A 22 0.25 11.14 5.93
N VAL A 23 -0.18 9.95 6.31
CA VAL A 23 -1.38 9.31 5.78
C VAL A 23 -2.38 9.10 6.89
N GLN A 24 -3.60 9.61 6.71
CA GLN A 24 -4.72 9.32 7.60
C GLN A 24 -5.44 8.06 7.13
N THR A 25 -5.80 7.21 8.08
CA THR A 25 -6.51 5.98 7.80
C THR A 25 -7.80 5.92 8.60
N ALA A 26 -8.81 5.23 8.04
CA ALA A 26 -10.04 4.91 8.73
C ALA A 26 -10.19 3.39 8.83
N GLU A 27 -11.06 2.94 9.71
CA GLU A 27 -11.37 1.52 9.82
C GLU A 27 -12.05 1.02 8.54
N GLY A 28 -11.51 -0.03 7.93
CA GLY A 28 -12.06 -0.67 6.75
C GLY A 28 -13.04 -1.79 7.10
N PHE A 29 -13.52 -2.49 6.08
CA PHE A 29 -14.49 -3.59 6.25
C PHE A 29 -13.89 -4.87 6.85
N GLY A 30 -12.57 -4.96 6.96
CA GLY A 30 -11.90 -6.11 7.58
C GLY A 30 -11.90 -7.40 6.75
N PHE A 31 -12.13 -7.33 5.44
CA PHE A 31 -12.09 -8.51 4.57
C PHE A 31 -10.69 -9.10 4.45
N ILE A 32 -9.67 -8.26 4.52
CA ILE A 32 -8.26 -8.66 4.53
C ILE A 32 -7.60 -7.88 5.67
N ASP A 33 -7.10 -8.60 6.67
CA ASP A 33 -6.47 -8.01 7.86
C ASP A 33 -4.94 -8.18 7.88
N SER A 34 -4.41 -9.02 7.00
CA SER A 34 -2.98 -9.32 6.92
C SER A 34 -2.18 -8.36 6.04
N ALA A 35 -2.85 -7.43 5.37
CA ALA A 35 -2.21 -6.47 4.46
C ALA A 35 -3.00 -5.17 4.38
N ILE A 36 -2.31 -4.10 4.00
CA ILE A 36 -2.91 -2.80 3.69
C ILE A 36 -3.25 -2.79 2.20
N ILE A 37 -4.50 -2.55 1.86
CA ILE A 37 -4.97 -2.53 0.47
C ILE A 37 -5.20 -1.09 0.02
N ASP A 38 -4.62 -0.73 -1.10
CA ASP A 38 -4.79 0.57 -1.74
C ASP A 38 -5.27 0.41 -3.17
N GLN A 39 -6.26 1.22 -3.59
CA GLN A 39 -6.89 1.14 -4.90
C GLN A 39 -6.54 2.34 -5.77
N HIS A 40 -6.79 2.24 -7.09
CA HIS A 40 -6.44 3.24 -8.11
C HIS A 40 -4.95 3.64 -8.01
N PHE A 41 -4.11 2.65 -7.85
CA PHE A 41 -2.81 2.81 -7.22
C PHE A 41 -1.80 3.49 -8.14
N ILE A 42 -1.52 2.89 -9.31
CA ILE A 42 -0.47 3.39 -10.20
C ILE A 42 -0.92 4.67 -10.90
N ILE A 43 -2.13 4.68 -11.43
CA ILE A 43 -2.66 5.83 -12.17
C ILE A 43 -2.72 7.11 -11.32
N ARG A 44 -2.95 6.97 -10.02
CA ARG A 44 -2.98 8.10 -9.09
C ARG A 44 -1.68 8.31 -8.33
N LYS A 45 -0.61 7.62 -8.70
CA LYS A 45 0.73 7.76 -8.12
C LYS A 45 0.74 7.63 -6.58
N ARG A 46 0.06 6.59 -6.08
CA ARG A 46 -0.13 6.40 -4.64
C ARG A 46 0.98 5.61 -3.94
N GLN A 47 2.09 5.36 -4.64
CA GLN A 47 3.18 4.52 -4.12
C GLN A 47 3.73 5.05 -2.78
N ASN A 48 3.99 6.35 -2.69
CA ASN A 48 4.58 6.93 -1.49
C ASN A 48 3.67 6.82 -0.26
N ARG A 49 2.35 6.96 -0.44
CA ARG A 49 1.43 6.80 0.68
C ARG A 49 1.37 5.35 1.16
N LEU A 50 1.36 4.38 0.25
CA LEU A 50 1.33 2.98 0.64
C LEU A 50 2.65 2.57 1.30
N ILE A 51 3.79 2.99 0.75
CA ILE A 51 5.11 2.76 1.35
C ILE A 51 5.15 3.33 2.78
N SER A 52 4.65 4.54 2.98
CA SER A 52 4.59 5.15 4.32
C SER A 52 3.83 4.27 5.31
N LEU A 53 2.66 3.78 4.93
CA LEU A 53 1.86 2.90 5.79
C LEU A 53 2.52 1.53 6.02
N VAL A 54 3.13 0.95 4.98
CA VAL A 54 3.87 -0.32 5.10
C VAL A 54 4.98 -0.19 6.12
N LEU A 55 5.74 0.89 6.08
CA LEU A 55 6.85 1.12 7.00
C LEU A 55 6.35 1.45 8.42
N GLU A 56 5.34 2.30 8.55
CA GLU A 56 4.79 2.65 9.87
C GLU A 56 4.17 1.45 10.58
N ARG A 57 3.41 0.65 9.86
CA ARG A 57 2.64 -0.46 10.43
C ARG A 57 3.37 -1.79 10.38
N ARG A 58 4.47 -1.87 9.65
CA ARG A 58 5.25 -3.09 9.43
C ARG A 58 4.39 -4.22 8.88
N MET A 59 3.52 -3.87 7.95
CA MET A 59 2.61 -4.78 7.27
C MET A 59 2.88 -4.76 5.77
N LYS A 60 2.55 -5.86 5.08
CA LYS A 60 2.55 -5.88 3.63
C LYS A 60 1.54 -4.88 3.08
N GLY A 61 1.86 -4.27 1.95
CA GLY A 61 0.95 -3.39 1.22
C GLY A 61 0.66 -3.94 -0.16
N VAL A 62 -0.59 -3.84 -0.59
CA VAL A 62 -1.03 -4.28 -1.91
C VAL A 62 -1.71 -3.10 -2.60
N GLY A 63 -1.09 -2.59 -3.64
CA GLY A 63 -1.63 -1.52 -4.47
C GLY A 63 -2.27 -2.11 -5.72
N ILE A 64 -3.56 -1.91 -5.90
CA ILE A 64 -4.36 -2.42 -7.03
C ILE A 64 -4.69 -1.25 -7.95
N ASP A 65 -4.23 -1.34 -9.21
CA ASP A 65 -4.48 -0.28 -10.18
C ASP A 65 -5.90 -0.33 -10.75
N GLU A 66 -6.28 0.69 -11.53
CA GLU A 66 -7.58 0.74 -12.20
C GLU A 66 -7.78 -0.42 -13.16
N ALA A 67 -9.02 -0.83 -13.37
CA ALA A 67 -9.42 -1.96 -14.21
C ALA A 67 -8.69 -3.26 -13.85
N THR A 68 -8.32 -3.41 -12.59
CA THR A 68 -7.55 -4.54 -12.05
C THR A 68 -8.15 -4.98 -10.72
N ALA A 69 -8.04 -6.26 -10.42
CA ALA A 69 -8.57 -6.86 -9.20
C ALA A 69 -7.66 -7.98 -8.71
N ILE A 70 -7.79 -8.29 -7.44
CA ILE A 70 -7.24 -9.51 -6.86
C ILE A 70 -8.39 -10.42 -6.45
N ILE A 71 -8.27 -11.71 -6.75
CA ILE A 71 -9.22 -12.74 -6.33
C ILE A 71 -8.59 -13.49 -5.17
N VAL A 72 -9.06 -13.21 -3.97
CA VAL A 72 -8.48 -13.73 -2.72
C VAL A 72 -9.20 -15.00 -2.30
N LYS A 73 -8.42 -16.03 -1.95
CA LYS A 73 -8.93 -17.29 -1.40
C LYS A 73 -8.85 -17.30 0.13
N PRO A 74 -9.59 -18.19 0.80
CA PRO A 74 -9.56 -18.28 2.26
C PRO A 74 -8.19 -18.55 2.86
N ASP A 75 -7.28 -19.17 2.11
CA ASP A 75 -5.90 -19.43 2.55
C ASP A 75 -4.97 -18.20 2.50
N GLY A 76 -5.50 -17.03 2.08
CA GLY A 76 -4.73 -15.81 1.92
C GLY A 76 -3.99 -15.67 0.61
N SER A 77 -4.05 -16.67 -0.28
CA SER A 77 -3.50 -16.52 -1.63
C SER A 77 -4.44 -15.70 -2.52
N PHE A 78 -3.87 -14.96 -3.46
CA PHE A 78 -4.67 -14.28 -4.46
C PHE A 78 -4.11 -14.44 -5.87
N ARG A 79 -4.98 -14.25 -6.84
CA ARG A 79 -4.63 -14.18 -8.25
C ARG A 79 -5.03 -12.81 -8.81
N VAL A 80 -4.16 -12.25 -9.63
CA VAL A 80 -4.42 -10.96 -10.29
C VAL A 80 -5.28 -11.18 -11.53
N ALA A 81 -6.26 -10.32 -11.73
CA ALA A 81 -7.12 -10.27 -12.91
C ALA A 81 -7.27 -8.82 -13.37
N GLY A 82 -7.49 -8.62 -14.66
CA GLY A 82 -7.77 -7.29 -15.23
C GLY A 82 -6.69 -6.82 -16.19
N GLN A 83 -6.61 -5.50 -16.38
CA GLN A 83 -5.88 -4.89 -17.48
C GLN A 83 -4.56 -4.25 -17.08
N SER A 84 -4.35 -3.92 -15.81
CA SER A 84 -3.17 -3.25 -15.33
C SER A 84 -2.38 -4.13 -14.35
N GLN A 85 -1.85 -3.55 -13.31
CA GLN A 85 -0.85 -4.16 -12.44
C GLN A 85 -1.28 -4.09 -10.98
N VAL A 86 -0.73 -5.01 -10.20
CA VAL A 86 -0.77 -5.00 -8.73
C VAL A 86 0.68 -4.88 -8.25
N MET A 87 0.92 -3.97 -7.33
CA MET A 87 2.22 -3.84 -6.67
C MET A 87 2.10 -4.33 -5.22
N VAL A 88 3.02 -5.21 -4.83
CA VAL A 88 3.10 -5.72 -3.46
C VAL A 88 4.37 -5.21 -2.82
N PHE A 89 4.24 -4.57 -1.66
CA PHE A 89 5.35 -4.07 -0.86
C PHE A 89 5.50 -4.93 0.38
N GLU A 90 6.69 -5.48 0.57
CA GLU A 90 7.01 -6.34 1.70
C GLU A 90 8.12 -5.68 2.54
N PRO A 91 7.84 -5.29 3.80
CA PRO A 91 8.89 -4.76 4.67
C PRO A 91 9.88 -5.89 5.01
N GLU A 92 11.17 -5.64 4.81
CA GLU A 92 12.22 -6.63 5.09
C GLU A 92 13.08 -6.24 6.28
N ALA A 93 13.43 -4.95 6.38
CA ALA A 93 14.25 -4.43 7.46
C ALA A 93 13.41 -3.60 8.43
N GLN A 94 13.87 -3.49 9.67
CA GLN A 94 13.26 -2.62 10.67
C GLN A 94 13.34 -1.17 10.20
N PRO A 95 12.22 -0.49 9.98
CA PRO A 95 12.24 0.92 9.62
C PRO A 95 12.63 1.79 10.80
N THR A 96 13.23 2.93 10.51
CA THR A 96 13.54 3.96 11.49
C THR A 96 12.99 5.30 11.02
N ILE A 97 12.96 6.28 11.93
CA ILE A 97 12.44 7.62 11.65
C ILE A 97 13.59 8.61 11.83
N SER A 98 13.80 9.47 10.84
CA SER A 98 14.80 10.55 10.94
C SER A 98 14.35 11.62 11.94
N PRO A 99 15.26 12.47 12.41
CA PRO A 99 14.91 13.57 13.33
C PRO A 99 13.85 14.53 12.77
N THR A 100 13.69 14.60 11.45
CA THR A 100 12.68 15.43 10.77
C THR A 100 11.41 14.69 10.39
N GLY A 101 11.26 13.45 10.84
CA GLY A 101 10.04 12.66 10.65
C GLY A 101 9.97 11.83 9.36
N TYR A 102 11.05 11.77 8.59
CA TYR A 102 11.10 10.90 7.41
C TYR A 102 11.29 9.45 7.82
N LEU A 103 10.55 8.57 7.17
CA LEU A 103 10.71 7.13 7.32
C LEU A 103 11.89 6.66 6.48
N LYS A 104 12.68 5.74 7.01
CA LYS A 104 13.82 5.16 6.31
C LYS A 104 13.90 3.65 6.58
N THR A 105 14.35 2.91 5.59
CA THR A 105 14.62 1.48 5.71
C THR A 105 15.79 1.13 4.80
N ASN A 106 16.53 0.08 5.16
CA ASN A 106 17.62 -0.43 4.33
C ASN A 106 17.11 -1.40 3.26
N SER A 107 15.92 -1.93 3.41
CA SER A 107 15.39 -2.94 2.50
C SER A 107 13.88 -2.94 2.49
N LEU A 108 13.31 -2.92 1.30
CA LEU A 108 11.89 -3.06 1.02
C LEU A 108 11.75 -3.88 -0.26
N ASN A 109 11.07 -5.02 -0.19
CA ASN A 109 10.83 -5.84 -1.37
C ASN A 109 9.58 -5.35 -2.12
N VAL A 110 9.70 -5.23 -3.43
CA VAL A 110 8.60 -4.80 -4.30
C VAL A 110 8.38 -5.86 -5.37
N ARG A 111 7.13 -6.30 -5.51
CA ARG A 111 6.70 -7.19 -6.59
C ARG A 111 5.72 -6.46 -7.47
N ILE A 112 5.83 -6.62 -8.78
CA ILE A 112 4.92 -6.07 -9.76
C ILE A 112 4.28 -7.24 -10.49
N LEU A 113 2.97 -7.38 -10.35
CA LEU A 113 2.20 -8.51 -10.83
C LEU A 113 1.21 -8.09 -11.90
N THR A 114 0.93 -8.98 -12.84
CA THR A 114 -0.06 -8.79 -13.90
C THR A 114 -1.08 -9.92 -13.92
N ALA A 115 -2.09 -9.82 -14.77
CA ALA A 115 -3.16 -10.81 -14.85
C ALA A 115 -2.63 -12.24 -14.98
N GLY A 116 -3.12 -13.14 -14.16
CA GLY A 116 -2.72 -14.53 -14.08
C GLY A 116 -1.67 -14.84 -13.02
N ASP A 117 -0.94 -13.82 -12.54
CA ASP A 117 0.03 -14.01 -11.48
C ASP A 117 -0.65 -14.29 -10.13
N THR A 118 0.01 -15.05 -9.29
CA THR A 118 -0.48 -15.42 -7.95
C THR A 118 0.50 -14.96 -6.88
N TYR A 119 -0.04 -14.73 -5.69
CA TYR A 119 0.76 -14.30 -4.53
C TYR A 119 0.14 -14.82 -3.25
N GLN A 120 0.95 -15.12 -2.26
CA GLN A 120 0.52 -15.56 -0.92
C GLN A 120 0.71 -14.41 0.09
N LEU A 121 -0.40 -13.92 0.61
CA LEU A 121 -0.37 -12.94 1.69
C LEU A 121 0.19 -13.49 2.99
#